data_5574b321dd345f6f9f20a57cd35c0c88
#
_entry.id   5574b321dd345f6f9f20a57cd35c0c88
#
_cell.length_a   1.000
_cell.length_b   1.000
_cell.length_c   1.000
_cell.angle_alpha   90.00
_cell.angle_beta   90.00
_cell.angle_gamma   90.00
#
_symmetry.space_group_name_H-M   'P 1'
#
loop_
_entity.id
_entity.type
_entity.pdbx_description
1 polymer ?
#
loop_
_entity_poly.entity_id
_entity_poly.type
_entity_poly.pdbx_seq_one_letter_code
_entity_poly.pdbx_strand_id
1 'polypeptide(L)'
;MTGDATGYKFEPANITVEEGDAVKFIMVSGGPHNVAFQNVTDATAKAQLDANMPGQKMGELSGPFVMQPNEAYTISFAKVQHGKYDFICTPHAAMNMKGSVTVQ
;
A
#
# COMPACT_ATOMS: atom_id res chain seq x y z
N MET A 1 -1.52 6.44 7.07
CA MET A 1 -1.53 7.38 5.92
C MET A 1 -1.94 8.75 6.43
N THR A 2 -1.05 9.69 6.34
CA THR A 2 -1.28 11.04 6.86
C THR A 2 -1.00 12.10 5.80
N GLY A 3 -1.61 13.29 5.98
CA GLY A 3 -1.31 14.45 5.17
C GLY A 3 -1.71 15.72 5.91
N ASP A 4 -0.76 16.65 6.03
CA ASP A 4 -0.98 17.95 6.68
C ASP A 4 0.00 18.98 6.13
N ALA A 5 0.13 20.12 6.81
CA ALA A 5 1.03 21.20 6.38
C ALA A 5 2.51 20.79 6.38
N THR A 6 2.88 19.71 7.08
CA THR A 6 4.26 19.23 7.15
C THR A 6 4.56 18.16 6.10
N GLY A 7 3.57 17.68 5.36
CA GLY A 7 3.75 16.71 4.30
C GLY A 7 2.75 15.58 4.31
N TYR A 8 2.89 14.70 3.33
CA TYR A 8 2.07 13.50 3.14
C TYR A 8 2.97 12.29 3.28
N LYS A 9 2.58 11.33 4.12
CA LYS A 9 3.44 10.18 4.40
C LYS A 9 2.70 8.94 4.84
N PHE A 10 3.37 7.80 4.64
CA PHE A 10 3.04 6.54 5.31
C PHE A 10 3.91 6.44 6.57
N GLU A 11 3.34 6.01 7.67
CA GLU A 11 4.08 5.80 8.92
C GLU A 11 3.72 4.45 9.53
N PRO A 12 4.70 3.58 9.75
CA PRO A 12 6.07 3.65 9.25
C PRO A 12 6.12 3.50 7.72
N ALA A 13 7.10 4.12 7.08
CA ALA A 13 7.22 4.07 5.62
C ALA A 13 7.75 2.72 5.13
N ASN A 14 8.64 2.10 5.91
CA ASN A 14 9.23 0.81 5.56
C ASN A 14 8.79 -0.24 6.57
N ILE A 15 8.13 -1.28 6.07
CA ILE A 15 7.49 -2.32 6.87
C ILE A 15 8.12 -3.66 6.50
N THR A 16 8.42 -4.49 7.52
CA THR A 16 8.90 -5.86 7.31
C THR A 16 7.86 -6.83 7.84
N VAL A 17 7.48 -7.80 7.00
CA VAL A 17 6.51 -8.83 7.37
C VAL A 17 7.02 -10.20 6.99
N GLU A 18 6.40 -11.24 7.53
CA GLU A 18 6.64 -12.62 7.10
C GLU A 18 5.55 -13.04 6.12
N GLU A 19 5.82 -14.05 5.31
CA GLU A 19 4.83 -14.61 4.40
C GLU A 19 3.59 -15.05 5.20
N GLY A 20 2.42 -14.62 4.74
CA GLY A 20 1.17 -14.90 5.43
C GLY A 20 0.67 -13.77 6.31
N ASP A 21 1.52 -12.81 6.64
CA ASP A 21 1.10 -11.64 7.40
C ASP A 21 0.22 -10.71 6.55
N ALA A 22 -0.47 -9.81 7.22
CA ALA A 22 -1.25 -8.77 6.57
C ALA A 22 -0.85 -7.40 7.10
N VAL A 23 -0.99 -6.38 6.25
CA VAL A 23 -0.72 -4.99 6.64
C VAL A 23 -2.03 -4.21 6.55
N LYS A 24 -2.38 -3.52 7.63
CA LYS A 24 -3.56 -2.67 7.68
C LYS A 24 -3.12 -1.22 7.52
N PHE A 25 -3.55 -0.61 6.42
CA PHE A 25 -3.27 0.80 6.14
C PHE A 25 -4.45 1.63 6.65
N ILE A 26 -4.20 2.49 7.62
CA ILE A 26 -5.24 3.29 8.26
C ILE A 26 -5.16 4.73 7.78
N MET A 27 -6.29 5.27 7.36
CA MET A 27 -6.43 6.68 7.01
C MET A 27 -6.48 7.49 8.30
N VAL A 28 -5.55 8.43 8.45
CA VAL A 28 -5.51 9.33 9.62
C VAL A 28 -5.94 10.73 9.23
N SER A 29 -5.31 11.31 8.21
CA SER A 29 -5.60 12.67 7.78
C SER A 29 -5.16 12.91 6.33
N GLY A 30 -5.61 14.00 5.73
CA GLY A 30 -5.13 14.47 4.43
C GLY A 30 -5.58 13.64 3.23
N GLY A 31 -6.68 12.92 3.34
CA GLY A 31 -7.19 12.11 2.23
C GLY A 31 -7.56 12.92 0.99
N PRO A 32 -7.86 12.24 -0.14
CA PRO A 32 -7.91 10.78 -0.25
C PRO A 32 -6.52 10.13 -0.28
N HIS A 33 -6.45 8.88 0.19
CA HIS A 33 -5.24 8.09 0.15
C HIS A 33 -5.52 6.74 -0.49
N ASN A 34 -4.53 6.15 -1.12
CA ASN A 34 -4.59 4.75 -1.56
C ASN A 34 -3.21 4.12 -1.44
N VAL A 35 -3.17 2.80 -1.64
CA VAL A 35 -1.91 2.05 -1.70
C VAL A 35 -1.80 1.48 -3.10
N ALA A 36 -0.79 1.91 -3.84
CA ALA A 36 -0.54 1.44 -5.19
C ALA A 36 0.90 0.91 -5.27
N PHE A 37 1.05 -0.39 -5.51
CA PHE A 37 2.37 -0.98 -5.64
C PHE A 37 2.96 -0.68 -7.00
N GLN A 38 4.27 -0.43 -7.03
CA GLN A 38 5.00 -0.14 -8.27
C GLN A 38 6.30 -0.92 -8.30
N ASN A 39 6.89 -1.02 -9.49
CA ASN A 39 8.17 -1.72 -9.68
C ASN A 39 8.14 -3.21 -9.32
N VAL A 40 6.97 -3.82 -9.35
CA VAL A 40 6.84 -5.27 -9.15
C VAL A 40 7.11 -5.94 -10.49
N THR A 41 8.30 -6.52 -10.65
CA THR A 41 8.74 -7.07 -11.93
C THR A 41 8.47 -8.56 -12.09
N ASP A 42 8.30 -9.30 -11.00
CA ASP A 42 7.98 -10.72 -11.06
C ASP A 42 6.49 -10.91 -11.32
N ALA A 43 6.15 -11.56 -12.43
CA ALA A 43 4.77 -11.74 -12.84
C ALA A 43 3.94 -12.57 -11.83
N THR A 44 4.56 -13.56 -11.20
CA THR A 44 3.86 -14.40 -10.21
C THR A 44 3.57 -13.61 -8.94
N ALA A 45 4.54 -12.86 -8.44
CA ALA A 45 4.36 -12.02 -7.25
C ALA A 45 3.32 -10.94 -7.52
N LYS A 46 3.37 -10.32 -8.69
CA LYS A 46 2.42 -9.29 -9.09
C LYS A 46 0.99 -9.81 -9.12
N ALA A 47 0.77 -10.96 -9.74
CA ALA A 47 -0.56 -11.56 -9.82
C ALA A 47 -1.10 -11.94 -8.44
N GLN A 48 -0.24 -12.51 -7.59
CA GLN A 48 -0.65 -12.91 -6.25
C GLN A 48 -0.98 -11.71 -5.38
N LEU A 49 -0.15 -10.68 -5.43
CA LEU A 49 -0.37 -9.46 -4.65
C LEU A 49 -1.65 -8.75 -5.10
N ASP A 50 -1.87 -8.66 -6.42
CA ASP A 50 -3.09 -8.07 -6.95
C ASP A 50 -4.33 -8.83 -6.51
N ALA A 51 -4.27 -10.16 -6.52
CA ALA A 51 -5.36 -11.00 -6.06
C ALA A 51 -5.65 -10.83 -4.57
N ASN A 52 -4.63 -10.49 -3.78
CA ASN A 52 -4.76 -10.29 -2.33
C ASN A 52 -5.29 -8.90 -1.95
N MET A 53 -5.40 -7.99 -2.92
CA MET A 53 -5.88 -6.63 -2.67
C MET A 53 -7.40 -6.59 -2.79
N PRO A 54 -8.13 -6.32 -1.68
CA PRO A 54 -9.60 -6.35 -1.71
C PRO A 54 -10.21 -5.08 -2.28
N GLY A 55 -11.52 -5.10 -2.45
CA GLY A 55 -12.31 -3.94 -2.82
C GLY A 55 -12.29 -3.61 -4.30
N GLN A 56 -12.85 -2.46 -4.64
CA GLN A 56 -12.89 -1.94 -6.01
C GLN A 56 -11.58 -1.22 -6.32
N LYS A 57 -10.66 -1.93 -6.93
CA LYS A 57 -9.33 -1.37 -7.24
C LYS A 57 -9.40 -0.33 -8.35
N MET A 58 -8.53 0.67 -8.25
CA MET A 58 -8.41 1.73 -9.26
C MET A 58 -7.63 1.27 -10.50
N GLY A 59 -6.99 0.12 -10.41
CA GLY A 59 -6.20 -0.48 -11.47
C GLY A 59 -5.38 -1.63 -10.91
N GLU A 60 -4.49 -2.19 -11.73
CA GLU A 60 -3.62 -3.26 -11.30
C GLU A 60 -2.72 -2.79 -10.16
N LEU A 61 -2.73 -3.54 -9.04
CA LEU A 61 -1.96 -3.23 -7.83
C LEU A 61 -2.30 -1.87 -7.20
N SER A 62 -3.39 -1.26 -7.60
CA SER A 62 -3.82 0.04 -7.06
C SER A 62 -5.11 -0.11 -6.28
N GLY A 63 -5.04 0.09 -4.97
CA GLY A 63 -6.20 -0.01 -4.10
C GLY A 63 -7.16 1.15 -4.26
N PRO A 64 -8.39 1.01 -3.75
CA PRO A 64 -9.38 2.08 -3.79
C PRO A 64 -8.97 3.23 -2.87
N PHE A 65 -9.54 4.41 -3.10
CA PHE A 65 -9.29 5.55 -2.24
C PHE A 65 -9.96 5.37 -0.87
N VAL A 66 -9.21 5.69 0.17
CA VAL A 66 -9.68 5.78 1.55
C VAL A 66 -9.89 7.26 1.84
N MET A 67 -11.09 7.65 2.19
CA MET A 67 -11.50 9.05 2.23
C MET A 67 -11.76 9.58 3.64
N GLN A 68 -12.17 8.74 4.56
CA GLN A 68 -12.60 9.14 5.89
C GLN A 68 -11.57 8.76 6.96
N PRO A 69 -11.38 9.59 7.99
CA PRO A 69 -10.51 9.21 9.12
C PRO A 69 -10.96 7.86 9.72
N ASN A 70 -9.98 7.05 10.08
CA ASN A 70 -10.17 5.70 10.64
C ASN A 70 -10.63 4.64 9.64
N GLU A 71 -10.87 4.98 8.37
CA GLU A 71 -11.03 3.96 7.34
C GLU A 71 -9.70 3.21 7.17
N ALA A 72 -9.81 1.92 6.87
CA ALA A 72 -8.63 1.09 6.71
C ALA A 72 -8.69 0.26 5.44
N TYR A 73 -7.51 -0.03 4.88
CA TYR A 73 -7.36 -0.93 3.76
C TYR A 73 -6.34 -1.99 4.15
N THR A 74 -6.78 -3.24 4.23
CA THR A 74 -5.93 -4.34 4.67
C THR A 74 -5.51 -5.18 3.47
N ILE A 75 -4.20 -5.40 3.33
CA ILE A 75 -3.63 -6.20 2.26
C ILE A 75 -2.94 -7.41 2.87
N SER A 76 -3.35 -8.61 2.45
CA SER A 76 -2.71 -9.86 2.85
C SER A 76 -1.47 -10.10 1.99
N PHE A 77 -0.43 -10.62 2.61
CA PHE A 77 0.78 -11.07 1.91
C PHE A 77 0.87 -12.59 1.87
N ALA A 78 -0.26 -13.29 2.03
CA ALA A 78 -0.32 -14.73 1.90
C ALA A 78 0.10 -15.15 0.50
N LYS A 79 1.04 -16.09 0.43
CA LYS A 79 1.59 -16.65 -0.83
C LYS A 79 2.35 -15.64 -1.67
N VAL A 80 2.61 -14.45 -1.15
CA VAL A 80 3.46 -13.46 -1.82
C VAL A 80 4.91 -13.86 -1.55
N GLN A 81 5.70 -14.01 -2.61
CA GLN A 81 7.08 -14.46 -2.46
C GLN A 81 7.95 -13.39 -1.79
N HIS A 82 9.06 -13.85 -1.24
CA HIS A 82 10.01 -12.99 -0.54
C HIS A 82 10.52 -11.88 -1.45
N GLY A 83 10.64 -10.68 -0.93
CA GLY A 83 11.11 -9.53 -1.70
C GLY A 83 10.65 -8.22 -1.11
N LYS A 84 11.07 -7.14 -1.75
CA LYS A 84 10.71 -5.79 -1.36
C LYS A 84 9.69 -5.25 -2.36
N TYR A 85 8.58 -4.77 -1.86
CA TYR A 85 7.48 -4.24 -2.66
C TYR A 85 7.26 -2.76 -2.33
N ASP A 86 7.57 -1.90 -3.29
CA ASP A 86 7.41 -0.45 -3.13
C ASP A 86 5.97 -0.05 -3.42
N PHE A 87 5.47 0.94 -2.69
CA PHE A 87 4.13 1.47 -2.91
C PHE A 87 4.10 2.99 -2.78
N ILE A 88 3.09 3.59 -3.40
CA ILE A 88 2.84 5.02 -3.35
C ILE A 88 1.37 5.26 -3.01
N CYS A 89 1.07 6.50 -2.61
CA CYS A 89 -0.29 7.02 -2.63
C CYS A 89 -0.44 7.81 -3.95
N THR A 90 -1.26 7.34 -4.86
CA THR A 90 -1.34 7.91 -6.20
C THR A 90 -1.62 9.42 -6.21
N PRO A 91 -2.62 9.94 -5.45
CA PRO A 91 -2.89 11.39 -5.43
C PRO A 91 -1.74 12.23 -4.89
N HIS A 92 -0.88 11.67 -4.06
CA HIS A 92 0.18 12.40 -3.39
C HIS A 92 1.59 11.93 -3.77
N ALA A 93 1.72 11.20 -4.87
CA ALA A 93 3.01 10.67 -5.32
C ALA A 93 4.02 11.80 -5.58
N ALA A 94 3.57 12.92 -6.13
CA ALA A 94 4.42 14.07 -6.36
C ALA A 94 4.93 14.72 -5.07
N MET A 95 4.35 14.37 -3.93
CA MET A 95 4.74 14.86 -2.61
C MET A 95 5.57 13.82 -1.84
N ASN A 96 6.10 12.82 -2.54
CA ASN A 96 6.90 11.73 -1.97
C ASN A 96 6.16 10.85 -0.96
N MET A 97 4.85 10.74 -1.09
CA MET A 97 4.08 9.83 -0.24
C MET A 97 4.27 8.40 -0.72
N LYS A 98 5.26 7.71 -0.17
CA LYS A 98 5.68 6.38 -0.59
C LYS A 98 6.23 5.58 0.57
N GLY A 99 6.32 4.27 0.36
CA GLY A 99 6.89 3.36 1.34
C GLY A 99 7.20 2.02 0.71
N SER A 100 7.50 1.03 1.53
CA SER A 100 7.78 -0.31 1.07
C SER A 100 7.38 -1.36 2.10
N VAL A 101 7.07 -2.57 1.60
CA VAL A 101 6.88 -3.76 2.42
C VAL A 101 7.92 -4.77 1.99
N THR A 102 8.70 -5.26 2.95
CA THR A 102 9.65 -6.35 2.73
C THR A 102 9.05 -7.64 3.29
N VAL A 103 8.90 -8.63 2.44
CA VAL A 103 8.42 -9.97 2.83
C VAL A 103 9.62 -10.87 3.03
N GLN A 104 9.77 -11.38 4.25
CA GLN A 104 10.88 -12.28 4.62
C GLN A 104 10.48 -13.73 4.52
#